data_61b816f127f7c5a32fcf9589e318caf9
#
_entry.id   61b816f127f7c5a32fcf9589e318caf9
#
_cell.length_a   1.000
_cell.length_b   1.000
_cell.length_c   1.000
_cell.angle_alpha   90.00
_cell.angle_beta   90.00
_cell.angle_gamma   90.00
#
_symmetry.space_group_name_H-M   'P 1'
#
loop_
_entity.id
_entity.type
_entity.pdbx_description
1 polymer ?
#
loop_
_entity_poly.entity_id
_entity_poly.type
_entity_poly.pdbx_seq_one_letter_code
_entity_poly.pdbx_strand_id
1 'polypeptide(L)'
;MISVKNVTKHFDEVHALSEVNLDIAAGEFITIVGPSGCGKSTLLRIIADITSPSNGNTEKPDKGAFVFQDAALLPWRTVQKNVELLMELEKVDKVERKHKAEQALEQVGLTGFEERYPHELSGGMKMRLSLARSLVLKPEYLLLDGPLSAVDELTREVLQEEIHELWKKEKF
;
A
#
# COMPACT_ATOMS: atom_id res chain seq x y z
N MET A 1 1.61 16.50 2.41
CA MET A 1 0.40 16.93 1.66
C MET A 1 0.46 16.34 0.26
N ILE A 2 -0.64 15.80 -0.25
CA ILE A 2 -0.78 15.34 -1.64
C ILE A 2 -1.76 16.28 -2.32
N SER A 3 -1.45 16.75 -3.53
CA SER A 3 -2.33 17.60 -4.32
C SER A 3 -2.49 17.03 -5.73
N VAL A 4 -3.73 16.88 -6.17
CA VAL A 4 -4.12 16.41 -7.50
C VAL A 4 -4.86 17.54 -8.18
N LYS A 5 -4.36 18.02 -9.32
CA LYS A 5 -4.91 19.22 -10.01
C LYS A 5 -5.30 18.90 -11.45
N ASN A 6 -6.59 19.01 -11.74
CA ASN A 6 -7.17 18.86 -13.07
C ASN A 6 -6.75 17.55 -13.77
N VAL A 7 -6.59 16.46 -12.98
CA VAL A 7 -6.12 15.18 -13.49
C VAL A 7 -7.21 14.51 -14.32
N THR A 8 -6.86 14.21 -15.57
CA THR A 8 -7.67 13.37 -16.47
C THR A 8 -6.88 12.14 -16.88
N LYS A 9 -7.56 11.06 -17.20
CA LYS A 9 -6.94 9.87 -17.76
C LYS A 9 -7.82 9.21 -18.81
N HIS A 10 -7.24 9.03 -19.97
CA HIS A 10 -7.84 8.29 -21.08
C HIS A 10 -6.99 7.05 -21.37
N PHE A 11 -7.63 5.92 -21.63
CA PHE A 11 -7.04 4.72 -22.20
C PHE A 11 -7.77 4.48 -23.51
N ASP A 12 -7.11 4.79 -24.60
CA ASP A 12 -7.72 4.83 -25.94
C ASP A 12 -9.02 5.66 -25.91
N GLU A 13 -10.16 5.06 -26.17
CA GLU A 13 -11.47 5.73 -26.15
C GLU A 13 -12.15 5.74 -24.76
N VAL A 14 -11.55 5.10 -23.75
CA VAL A 14 -12.13 5.01 -22.40
C VAL A 14 -11.68 6.18 -21.55
N HIS A 15 -12.64 7.00 -21.12
CA HIS A 15 -12.41 8.08 -20.15
C HIS A 15 -12.43 7.50 -18.73
N ALA A 16 -11.25 7.18 -18.19
CA ALA A 16 -11.12 6.59 -16.87
C ALA A 16 -11.20 7.62 -15.73
N LEU A 17 -10.72 8.85 -15.95
CA LEU A 17 -10.83 9.98 -15.03
C LEU A 17 -11.16 11.27 -15.78
N SER A 18 -12.12 12.03 -15.24
CA SER A 18 -12.59 13.31 -15.79
C SER A 18 -12.33 14.41 -14.77
N GLU A 19 -11.25 15.17 -14.96
CA GLU A 19 -10.90 16.39 -14.23
C GLU A 19 -11.00 16.26 -12.69
N VAL A 20 -10.18 15.37 -12.13
CA VAL A 20 -10.13 15.13 -10.68
C VAL A 20 -9.28 16.22 -10.02
N ASN A 21 -9.84 16.86 -8.99
CA ASN A 21 -9.16 17.78 -8.09
C ASN A 21 -9.29 17.26 -6.66
N LEU A 22 -8.17 17.09 -5.96
CA LEU A 22 -8.14 16.55 -4.59
C LEU A 22 -6.89 17.04 -3.86
N ASP A 23 -7.08 17.61 -2.69
CA ASP A 23 -5.99 17.95 -1.77
C ASP A 23 -6.13 17.11 -0.50
N ILE A 24 -5.02 16.49 -0.07
CA ILE A 24 -4.95 15.65 1.13
C ILE A 24 -3.90 16.21 2.06
N ALA A 25 -4.29 16.58 3.25
CA ALA A 25 -3.39 17.10 4.26
C ALA A 25 -2.49 15.99 4.84
N ALA A 26 -1.36 16.37 5.46
CA ALA A 26 -0.53 15.42 6.18
C ALA A 26 -1.30 14.81 7.37
N GLY A 27 -1.22 13.50 7.53
CA GLY A 27 -1.93 12.77 8.58
C GLY A 27 -3.44 12.59 8.34
N GLU A 28 -3.96 12.96 7.17
CA GLU A 28 -5.35 12.77 6.82
C GLU A 28 -5.62 11.35 6.32
N PHE A 29 -6.75 10.77 6.75
CA PHE A 29 -7.22 9.46 6.28
C PHE A 29 -8.38 9.65 5.31
N ILE A 30 -8.16 9.32 4.05
CA ILE A 30 -9.17 9.48 2.98
C ILE A 30 -9.63 8.12 2.48
N THR A 31 -10.93 7.95 2.35
CA THR A 31 -11.54 6.78 1.71
C THR A 31 -12.22 7.18 0.40
N ILE A 32 -11.78 6.58 -0.71
CA ILE A 32 -12.38 6.77 -2.03
C ILE A 32 -13.39 5.65 -2.26
N VAL A 33 -14.67 6.00 -2.37
CA VAL A 33 -15.76 5.06 -2.59
C VAL A 33 -16.38 5.26 -3.98
N GLY A 34 -16.92 4.18 -4.54
CA GLY A 34 -17.58 4.21 -5.86
C GLY A 34 -17.66 2.81 -6.48
N PRO A 35 -18.46 2.64 -7.52
CA PRO A 35 -18.65 1.35 -8.20
C PRO A 35 -17.34 0.82 -8.80
N SER A 36 -17.32 -0.48 -9.14
CA SER A 36 -16.20 -1.07 -9.87
C SER A 36 -16.02 -0.38 -11.22
N GLY A 37 -14.77 -0.14 -11.62
CA GLY A 37 -14.45 0.50 -12.89
C GLY A 37 -14.55 2.04 -12.93
N CYS A 38 -14.96 2.73 -11.85
CA CYS A 38 -15.09 4.19 -11.84
C CYS A 38 -13.75 4.97 -11.70
N GLY A 39 -12.60 4.33 -11.83
CA GLY A 39 -11.30 5.00 -11.87
C GLY A 39 -10.52 5.08 -10.57
N LYS A 40 -11.00 4.54 -9.42
CA LYS A 40 -10.31 4.59 -8.11
C LYS A 40 -8.86 4.11 -8.17
N SER A 41 -8.63 2.91 -8.68
CA SER A 41 -7.28 2.34 -8.83
C SER A 41 -6.43 3.16 -9.80
N THR A 42 -7.04 3.73 -10.84
CA THR A 42 -6.34 4.59 -11.81
C THR A 42 -5.84 5.86 -11.12
N LEU A 43 -6.67 6.50 -10.30
CA LEU A 43 -6.29 7.69 -9.53
C LEU A 43 -5.14 7.36 -8.56
N LEU A 44 -5.26 6.29 -7.78
CA LEU A 44 -4.21 5.88 -6.85
C LEU A 44 -2.89 5.59 -7.57
N ARG A 45 -2.92 4.92 -8.73
CA ARG A 45 -1.72 4.64 -9.54
C ARG A 45 -1.10 5.90 -10.15
N ILE A 46 -1.91 6.90 -10.46
CA ILE A 46 -1.39 8.21 -10.90
C ILE A 46 -0.72 8.93 -9.74
N ILE A 47 -1.33 8.97 -8.56
CA ILE A 47 -0.71 9.55 -7.36
C ILE A 47 0.61 8.84 -7.03
N ALA A 48 0.71 7.53 -7.26
CA ALA A 48 1.90 6.73 -7.02
C ALA A 48 2.98 6.83 -8.14
N ASP A 49 2.77 7.61 -9.20
CA ASP A 49 3.60 7.66 -10.42
C ASP A 49 3.76 6.31 -11.15
N ILE A 50 2.87 5.35 -10.89
CA ILE A 50 2.82 4.07 -11.62
C ILE A 50 2.24 4.26 -13.03
N THR A 51 1.37 5.25 -13.17
CA THR A 51 0.69 5.59 -14.43
C THR A 51 0.69 7.10 -14.60
N SER A 52 1.10 7.60 -15.76
CA SER A 52 1.05 9.03 -16.06
C SER A 52 -0.39 9.48 -16.31
N PRO A 53 -0.81 10.66 -15.84
CA PRO A 53 -2.08 11.26 -16.24
C PRO A 53 -2.07 11.64 -17.74
N SER A 54 -3.23 11.80 -18.35
CA SER A 54 -3.36 12.35 -19.71
C SER A 54 -3.22 13.88 -19.70
N ASN A 55 -3.80 14.54 -18.68
CA ASN A 55 -3.60 15.97 -18.38
C ASN A 55 -3.64 16.17 -16.87
N GLY A 56 -3.22 17.37 -16.42
CA GLY A 56 -3.13 17.72 -15.02
C GLY A 56 -1.81 17.25 -14.40
N ASN A 57 -1.67 17.46 -13.11
CA ASN A 57 -0.48 17.08 -12.35
C ASN A 57 -0.80 16.63 -10.95
N THR A 58 0.15 15.91 -10.35
CA THR A 58 0.14 15.51 -8.94
C THR A 58 1.39 16.02 -8.25
N GLU A 59 1.23 16.55 -7.06
CA GLU A 59 2.33 16.93 -6.16
C GLU A 59 2.21 16.10 -4.89
N LYS A 60 3.31 15.51 -4.43
CA LYS A 60 3.32 14.62 -3.26
C LYS A 60 4.71 14.54 -2.65
N PRO A 61 4.86 14.05 -1.40
CA PRO A 61 6.17 13.72 -0.83
C PRO A 61 6.89 12.64 -1.65
N ASP A 62 8.21 12.58 -1.53
CA ASP A 62 9.03 11.61 -2.28
C ASP A 62 8.88 10.17 -1.78
N LYS A 63 8.68 10.01 -0.47
CA LYS A 63 8.61 8.69 0.18
C LYS A 63 7.17 8.22 0.33
N GLY A 64 6.65 7.56 -0.67
CA GLY A 64 5.33 6.95 -0.62
C GLY A 64 5.39 5.43 -0.63
N ALA A 65 4.33 4.80 -0.13
CA ALA A 65 4.13 3.36 -0.26
C ALA A 65 2.79 3.06 -0.93
N PHE A 66 2.78 1.95 -1.69
CA PHE A 66 1.60 1.48 -2.40
C PHE A 66 1.33 0.01 -2.04
N VAL A 67 0.13 -0.28 -1.58
CA VAL A 67 -0.37 -1.63 -1.34
C VAL A 67 -1.37 -1.98 -2.43
N PHE A 68 -1.04 -2.98 -3.23
CA PHE A 68 -1.90 -3.45 -4.32
C PHE A 68 -3.05 -4.31 -3.79
N GLN A 69 -4.10 -4.42 -4.57
CA GLN A 69 -5.24 -5.31 -4.31
C GLN A 69 -4.81 -6.77 -4.17
N ASP A 70 -3.90 -7.23 -5.02
CA ASP A 70 -3.13 -8.45 -4.80
C ASP A 70 -1.87 -8.08 -3.99
N ALA A 71 -1.59 -8.83 -2.94
CA ALA A 71 -0.45 -8.57 -2.04
C ALA A 71 0.92 -8.52 -2.76
N ALA A 72 1.00 -8.98 -4.01
CA ALA A 72 2.19 -8.95 -4.88
C ALA A 72 3.46 -9.44 -4.16
N LEU A 73 3.34 -10.50 -3.37
CA LEU A 73 4.45 -11.11 -2.64
C LEU A 73 5.33 -11.93 -3.58
N LEU A 74 6.63 -11.97 -3.28
CA LEU A 74 7.58 -12.80 -4.01
C LEU A 74 7.46 -14.25 -3.48
N PRO A 75 6.89 -15.20 -4.26
CA PRO A 75 6.55 -16.54 -3.77
C PRO A 75 7.78 -17.40 -3.43
N TRP A 76 8.95 -17.07 -3.95
CA TRP A 76 10.23 -17.74 -3.68
C TRP A 76 11.00 -17.16 -2.50
N ARG A 77 10.48 -16.11 -1.83
CA ARG A 77 11.05 -15.49 -0.64
C ARG A 77 10.21 -15.82 0.58
N THR A 78 10.85 -16.02 1.72
CA THR A 78 10.15 -16.17 3.00
C THR A 78 9.41 -14.87 3.36
N VAL A 79 8.55 -14.92 4.37
CA VAL A 79 7.84 -13.79 4.95
C VAL A 79 8.82 -12.67 5.32
N GLN A 80 9.86 -12.98 6.10
CA GLN A 80 10.89 -12.01 6.48
C GLN A 80 11.60 -11.42 5.25
N LYS A 81 11.98 -12.24 4.27
CA LYS A 81 12.66 -11.78 3.06
C LYS A 81 11.78 -10.94 2.14
N ASN A 82 10.46 -11.10 2.20
CA ASN A 82 9.53 -10.21 1.53
C ASN A 82 9.55 -8.81 2.15
N VAL A 83 9.58 -8.70 3.49
CA VAL A 83 9.67 -7.40 4.19
C VAL A 83 11.04 -6.74 3.95
N GLU A 84 12.13 -7.51 4.00
CA GLU A 84 13.50 -7.01 3.79
C GLU A 84 13.73 -6.44 2.37
N LEU A 85 12.89 -6.79 1.38
CA LEU A 85 13.10 -6.49 -0.04
C LEU A 85 13.40 -5.01 -0.32
N LEU A 86 12.56 -4.11 0.17
CA LEU A 86 12.73 -2.67 -0.09
C LEU A 86 14.01 -2.13 0.56
N MET A 87 14.34 -2.60 1.76
CA MET A 87 15.57 -2.25 2.45
C MET A 87 16.82 -2.82 1.75
N GLU A 88 16.70 -3.97 1.07
CA GLU A 88 17.79 -4.50 0.22
C GLU A 88 18.09 -3.55 -0.95
N LEU A 89 17.04 -3.04 -1.60
CA LEU A 89 17.18 -2.09 -2.72
C LEU A 89 17.82 -0.77 -2.26
N GLU A 90 17.48 -0.31 -1.06
CA GLU A 90 18.07 0.86 -0.40
C GLU A 90 19.47 0.59 0.20
N LYS A 91 20.02 -0.63 0.02
CA LYS A 91 21.34 -1.03 0.53
C LYS A 91 21.51 -0.90 2.04
N VAL A 92 20.45 -1.03 2.81
CA VAL A 92 20.49 -1.07 4.28
C VAL A 92 21.28 -2.29 4.74
N ASP A 93 22.04 -2.18 5.82
CA ASP A 93 22.84 -3.28 6.39
C ASP A 93 21.98 -4.51 6.73
N LYS A 94 22.53 -5.70 6.57
CA LYS A 94 21.82 -6.97 6.74
C LYS A 94 21.27 -7.18 8.15
N VAL A 95 22.01 -6.76 9.18
CA VAL A 95 21.60 -6.93 10.58
C VAL A 95 20.46 -5.96 10.88
N GLU A 96 20.59 -4.72 10.43
CA GLU A 96 19.56 -3.70 10.58
C GLU A 96 18.27 -4.08 9.83
N ARG A 97 18.37 -4.60 8.59
CA ARG A 97 17.21 -5.08 7.83
C ARG A 97 16.45 -6.17 8.57
N LYS A 98 17.20 -7.15 9.11
CA LYS A 98 16.59 -8.25 9.85
C LYS A 98 15.79 -7.73 11.03
N HIS A 99 16.37 -6.86 11.84
CA HIS A 99 15.73 -6.29 13.02
C HIS A 99 14.48 -5.46 12.65
N LYS A 100 14.57 -4.59 11.63
CA LYS A 100 13.43 -3.81 11.16
C LYS A 100 12.31 -4.68 10.59
N ALA A 101 12.67 -5.76 9.90
CA ALA A 101 11.68 -6.70 9.37
C ALA A 101 10.95 -7.45 10.49
N GLU A 102 11.67 -7.89 11.53
CA GLU A 102 11.07 -8.51 12.72
C GLU A 102 10.09 -7.56 13.41
N GLN A 103 10.46 -6.31 13.61
CA GLN A 103 9.58 -5.29 14.19
C GLN A 103 8.33 -5.03 13.33
N ALA A 104 8.50 -4.95 12.01
CA ALA A 104 7.36 -4.73 11.10
C ALA A 104 6.41 -5.94 11.09
N LEU A 105 6.94 -7.17 11.20
CA LEU A 105 6.13 -8.39 11.30
C LEU A 105 5.38 -8.47 12.63
N GLU A 106 6.01 -8.06 13.73
CA GLU A 106 5.35 -7.95 15.04
C GLU A 106 4.17 -6.96 15.00
N GLN A 107 4.34 -5.79 14.37
CA GLN A 107 3.30 -4.77 14.25
C GLN A 107 2.04 -5.27 13.52
N VAL A 108 2.19 -6.22 12.60
CA VAL A 108 1.07 -6.80 11.84
C VAL A 108 0.65 -8.20 12.33
N GLY A 109 1.15 -8.63 13.50
CA GLY A 109 0.77 -9.91 14.12
C GLY A 109 1.26 -11.15 13.35
N LEU A 110 2.42 -11.06 12.71
CA LEU A 110 3.04 -12.16 11.96
C LEU A 110 4.31 -12.72 12.63
N THR A 111 4.50 -12.48 13.92
CA THR A 111 5.57 -13.09 14.71
C THR A 111 5.44 -14.62 14.68
N GLY A 112 6.55 -15.32 14.45
CA GLY A 112 6.62 -16.78 14.32
C GLY A 112 6.38 -17.32 12.91
N PHE A 113 6.12 -16.43 11.91
CA PHE A 113 5.95 -16.78 10.51
C PHE A 113 7.14 -16.38 9.62
N GLU A 114 8.23 -15.90 10.19
CA GLU A 114 9.37 -15.29 9.49
C GLU A 114 9.95 -16.19 8.38
N GLU A 115 10.05 -17.49 8.65
CA GLU A 115 10.62 -18.50 7.74
C GLU A 115 9.58 -19.17 6.83
N ARG A 116 8.30 -18.82 6.97
CA ARG A 116 7.23 -19.31 6.09
C ARG A 116 7.28 -18.66 4.73
N TYR A 117 6.70 -19.31 3.74
CA TYR A 117 6.53 -18.80 2.39
C TYR A 117 5.11 -18.27 2.16
N PRO A 118 4.90 -17.36 1.19
CA PRO A 118 3.57 -16.79 0.91
C PRO A 118 2.46 -17.82 0.67
N HIS A 119 2.77 -18.98 0.07
CA HIS A 119 1.78 -20.03 -0.19
C HIS A 119 1.28 -20.73 1.10
N GLU A 120 1.99 -20.60 2.20
CA GLU A 120 1.62 -21.14 3.51
C GLU A 120 0.73 -20.18 4.32
N LEU A 121 0.48 -18.95 3.80
CA LEU A 121 -0.28 -17.91 4.48
C LEU A 121 -1.72 -17.83 3.99
N SER A 122 -2.65 -17.49 4.91
CA SER A 122 -4.01 -17.10 4.54
C SER A 122 -4.05 -15.80 3.73
N GLY A 123 -5.19 -15.47 3.10
CA GLY A 123 -5.36 -14.22 2.37
C GLY A 123 -5.13 -12.98 3.24
N GLY A 124 -5.69 -12.96 4.45
CA GLY A 124 -5.48 -11.89 5.42
C GLY A 124 -4.02 -11.75 5.85
N MET A 125 -3.33 -12.88 6.12
CA MET A 125 -1.90 -12.85 6.45
C MET A 125 -1.03 -12.32 5.30
N LYS A 126 -1.35 -12.66 4.05
CA LYS A 126 -0.68 -12.09 2.87
C LYS A 126 -0.84 -10.58 2.79
N MET A 127 -2.03 -10.08 3.09
CA MET A 127 -2.29 -8.65 3.11
C MET A 127 -1.51 -7.95 4.23
N ARG A 128 -1.50 -8.49 5.45
CA ARG A 128 -0.69 -8.00 6.57
C ARG A 128 0.80 -7.98 6.22
N LEU A 129 1.31 -9.01 5.56
CA LEU A 129 2.69 -9.04 5.07
C LEU A 129 2.98 -7.94 4.05
N SER A 130 2.05 -7.69 3.13
CA SER A 130 2.16 -6.59 2.17
C SER A 130 2.19 -5.21 2.85
N LEU A 131 1.37 -5.02 3.90
CA LEU A 131 1.41 -3.83 4.75
C LEU A 131 2.76 -3.67 5.46
N ALA A 132 3.25 -4.72 6.14
CA ALA A 132 4.56 -4.69 6.83
C ALA A 132 5.68 -4.30 5.85
N ARG A 133 5.71 -4.90 4.65
CA ARG A 133 6.68 -4.57 3.61
C ARG A 133 6.59 -3.11 3.18
N SER A 134 5.40 -2.55 3.11
CA SER A 134 5.17 -1.17 2.68
C SER A 134 5.58 -0.16 3.76
N LEU A 135 5.43 -0.50 5.02
CA LEU A 135 5.69 0.39 6.17
C LEU A 135 7.14 0.39 6.63
N VAL A 136 7.94 -0.64 6.29
CA VAL A 136 9.30 -0.84 6.82
C VAL A 136 10.26 0.33 6.53
N LEU A 137 10.04 1.08 5.45
CA LEU A 137 10.80 2.28 5.09
C LEU A 137 10.21 3.58 5.66
N LYS A 138 9.18 3.51 6.51
CA LYS A 138 8.50 4.65 7.11
C LYS A 138 8.07 5.68 6.05
N PRO A 139 7.10 5.35 5.20
CA PRO A 139 6.63 6.24 4.16
C PRO A 139 5.91 7.45 4.77
N GLU A 140 5.91 8.58 4.03
CA GLU A 140 5.20 9.82 4.40
C GLU A 140 3.72 9.79 3.99
N TYR A 141 3.34 8.85 3.11
CA TYR A 141 1.97 8.55 2.76
C TYR A 141 1.83 7.09 2.33
N LEU A 142 0.64 6.53 2.49
CA LEU A 142 0.29 5.15 2.15
C LEU A 142 -0.94 5.13 1.24
N LEU A 143 -0.82 4.53 0.07
CA LEU A 143 -1.91 4.30 -0.87
C LEU A 143 -2.34 2.84 -0.81
N LEU A 144 -3.64 2.61 -0.61
CA LEU A 144 -4.23 1.28 -0.49
C LEU A 144 -5.23 1.05 -1.64
N ASP A 145 -4.85 0.27 -2.65
CA ASP A 145 -5.73 -0.06 -3.79
C ASP A 145 -6.56 -1.31 -3.49
N GLY A 146 -7.70 -1.12 -2.83
CA GLY A 146 -8.64 -2.19 -2.53
C GLY A 146 -8.07 -3.38 -1.74
N PRO A 147 -7.28 -3.17 -0.67
CA PRO A 147 -6.54 -4.24 0.01
C PRO A 147 -7.43 -5.30 0.65
N LEU A 148 -8.72 -4.99 0.79
CA LEU A 148 -9.69 -5.84 1.50
C LEU A 148 -10.67 -6.54 0.55
N SER A 149 -10.50 -6.39 -0.77
CA SER A 149 -11.45 -6.92 -1.76
C SER A 149 -11.39 -8.45 -1.91
N ALA A 150 -10.27 -9.06 -1.57
CA ALA A 150 -10.02 -10.50 -1.72
C ALA A 150 -10.16 -11.30 -0.41
N VAL A 151 -10.62 -10.67 0.69
CA VAL A 151 -10.80 -11.33 1.99
C VAL A 151 -12.28 -11.46 2.34
N ASP A 152 -12.62 -12.47 3.15
CA ASP A 152 -13.96 -12.65 3.68
C ASP A 152 -14.39 -11.49 4.60
N GLU A 153 -15.68 -11.39 4.90
CA GLU A 153 -16.27 -10.25 5.58
C GLU A 153 -15.72 -10.06 7.01
N LEU A 154 -15.58 -11.15 7.79
CA LEU A 154 -15.05 -11.08 9.15
C LEU A 154 -13.58 -10.64 9.16
N THR A 155 -12.77 -11.20 8.28
CA THR A 155 -11.36 -10.83 8.13
C THR A 155 -11.23 -9.38 7.65
N ARG A 156 -12.18 -8.89 6.83
CA ARG A 156 -12.21 -7.51 6.35
C ARG A 156 -12.40 -6.51 7.48
N GLU A 157 -13.36 -6.74 8.38
CA GLU A 157 -13.60 -5.88 9.53
C GLU A 157 -12.35 -5.77 10.42
N VAL A 158 -11.74 -6.90 10.74
CA VAL A 158 -10.50 -6.95 11.54
C VAL A 158 -9.37 -6.17 10.86
N LEU A 159 -9.15 -6.38 9.57
CA LEU A 159 -8.10 -5.66 8.82
C LEU A 159 -8.37 -4.16 8.69
N GLN A 160 -9.64 -3.75 8.62
CA GLN A 160 -10.00 -2.31 8.62
C GLN A 160 -9.62 -1.65 9.94
N GLU A 161 -9.94 -2.29 11.07
CA GLU A 161 -9.54 -1.81 12.40
C GLU A 161 -8.02 -1.73 12.53
N GLU A 162 -7.30 -2.77 12.10
CA GLU A 162 -5.83 -2.81 12.13
C GLU A 162 -5.21 -1.69 11.30
N ILE A 163 -5.69 -1.44 10.08
CA ILE A 163 -5.22 -0.34 9.23
C ILE A 163 -5.49 1.02 9.91
N HIS A 164 -6.64 1.17 10.54
CA HIS A 164 -7.00 2.39 11.24
C HIS A 164 -6.13 2.64 12.49
N GLU A 165 -5.83 1.60 13.26
CA GLU A 165 -4.91 1.68 14.41
C GLU A 165 -3.46 1.97 13.96
N LEU A 166 -3.00 1.36 12.87
CA LEU A 166 -1.72 1.67 12.25
C LEU A 166 -1.62 3.14 11.84
N TRP A 167 -2.64 3.67 11.17
CA TRP A 167 -2.71 5.09 10.81
C TRP A 167 -2.66 6.01 12.02
N LYS A 168 -3.43 5.73 13.08
CA LYS A 168 -3.40 6.53 14.33
C LYS A 168 -2.01 6.55 14.98
N LYS A 169 -1.28 5.43 14.92
CA LYS A 169 0.02 5.26 15.53
C LYS A 169 1.14 5.93 14.72
N GLU A 170 1.16 5.70 13.42
CA GLU A 170 2.26 6.13 12.55
C GLU A 170 2.03 7.54 11.98
N LYS A 171 0.79 8.01 11.83
CA LYS A 171 0.39 9.35 11.34
C LYS A 171 1.08 9.77 10.04
N PHE A 172 1.14 8.83 9.07
CA PHE A 172 1.65 9.14 7.74
C PHE A 172 0.63 9.90 6.88
#